data_592532303b61056a1055b69ea1fabc1a
#
_entry.id   592532303b61056a1055b69ea1fabc1a
#
_cell.length_a   1.000
_cell.length_b   1.000
_cell.length_c   1.000
_cell.angle_alpha   90.00
_cell.angle_beta   90.00
_cell.angle_gamma   90.00
#
_symmetry.space_group_name_H-M   'P 1'
#
loop_
_entity.id
_entity.type
_entity.pdbx_description
1 polymer ?
#
loop_
_entity_poly.entity_id
_entity_poly.type
_entity_poly.pdbx_seq_one_letter_code
_entity_poly.pdbx_strand_id
1 'polypeptide(L)'
;MAGVATRAAWPAPTTAAPVLTFTLPAGAKRAVVSGGPPPQLLKLADVRPGMVGEALTVFRGTKPEPFKVRVVAVLKQFLPKEDVILIRAEDPRVEHSGIVAGMSGSPVYVDGKLMGAIAYAWSFAKDPLGGVTPIESMLAERARPRRLDPMELAASAGDTGARGLPALVGARPVGGALGGEGRLVQAAVPLSVSGFTARTVAELTEALGPVGLVPMQAGGGRRLTPGKLEAGHVEPGSAIGVELVRGDMSMVGTGTVTYIDGATVLAFGHPMFGIGESYLPLVDAEIHAFLPSLAQSFKMSSPLHEIGVLVQDRQTCIIGNLDGRTTMMPVDVRVTGPEGKTRAFHAEVARNRRLTPMLASMVVANAVADAEPDVTDMVASVDGKLALHGHAPLELKDQIFSTEGISGRLLGGTHGLRALAELMFNPFEPVVVDRVDVDVRIELK
;
A
#
# COMPACT_ATOMS: atom_id res chain seq x y z
N MET A 1 52.27 11.07 23.06
CA MET A 1 51.32 10.30 23.90
C MET A 1 49.94 10.51 23.30
N ALA A 2 49.45 9.52 22.58
CA ALA A 2 48.14 9.57 21.94
C ALA A 2 47.11 8.94 22.89
N GLY A 3 46.14 9.73 23.34
CA GLY A 3 45.05 9.27 24.18
C GLY A 3 44.05 8.47 23.37
N VAL A 4 43.86 7.20 23.68
CA VAL A 4 42.83 6.32 23.16
C VAL A 4 41.51 6.68 23.85
N ALA A 5 40.60 7.28 23.11
CA ALA A 5 39.23 7.50 23.59
C ALA A 5 38.48 6.14 23.64
N THR A 6 38.21 5.68 24.85
CA THR A 6 37.34 4.51 25.10
C THR A 6 35.93 4.84 24.66
N ARG A 7 35.43 4.14 23.63
CA ARG A 7 34.03 4.15 23.28
C ARG A 7 33.22 3.55 24.44
N ALA A 8 32.33 4.35 25.00
CA ALA A 8 31.34 3.86 25.95
C ALA A 8 30.45 2.79 25.25
N ALA A 9 30.44 1.59 25.80
CA ALA A 9 29.54 0.53 25.31
C ALA A 9 28.08 0.89 25.66
N TRP A 10 27.24 0.88 24.66
CA TRP A 10 25.81 1.07 24.83
C TRP A 10 25.23 -0.10 25.64
N PRO A 11 24.38 0.14 26.66
CA PRO A 11 23.79 -0.95 27.44
C PRO A 11 22.89 -1.81 26.52
N ALA A 12 23.05 -3.12 26.57
CA ALA A 12 22.19 -4.07 25.85
C ALA A 12 20.75 -3.97 26.39
N PRO A 13 19.73 -4.00 25.52
CA PRO A 13 18.35 -3.98 25.96
C PRO A 13 18.02 -5.29 26.71
N THR A 14 17.66 -5.17 27.99
CA THR A 14 17.38 -6.29 28.91
C THR A 14 15.91 -6.69 28.99
N THR A 15 15.04 -6.26 28.09
CA THR A 15 13.63 -6.68 28.09
C THR A 15 13.25 -7.27 26.74
N ALA A 16 12.67 -8.49 26.79
CA ALA A 16 12.01 -9.06 25.62
C ALA A 16 10.99 -8.05 25.08
N ALA A 17 11.02 -7.79 23.78
CA ALA A 17 10.10 -6.87 23.13
C ALA A 17 8.64 -7.30 23.43
N PRO A 18 7.74 -6.36 23.78
CA PRO A 18 6.36 -6.70 24.08
C PRO A 18 5.70 -7.33 22.83
N VAL A 19 5.05 -8.46 23.01
CA VAL A 19 4.19 -9.05 21.98
C VAL A 19 2.98 -8.15 21.83
N LEU A 20 2.82 -7.47 20.68
CA LEU A 20 1.59 -6.73 20.39
C LEU A 20 0.42 -7.71 20.31
N THR A 21 -0.41 -7.71 21.32
CA THR A 21 -1.74 -8.33 21.29
C THR A 21 -2.70 -7.31 20.72
N PHE A 22 -3.23 -7.60 19.54
CA PHE A 22 -4.30 -6.78 18.98
C PHE A 22 -5.60 -7.17 19.67
N THR A 23 -6.25 -6.20 20.28
CA THR A 23 -7.62 -6.33 20.80
C THR A 23 -8.52 -5.43 19.97
N LEU A 24 -9.67 -5.96 19.57
CA LEU A 24 -10.65 -5.18 18.83
C LEU A 24 -11.10 -4.00 19.69
N PRO A 25 -11.03 -2.75 19.21
CA PRO A 25 -11.51 -1.60 19.96
C PRO A 25 -12.98 -1.73 20.34
N ALA A 26 -13.39 -1.14 21.45
CA ALA A 26 -14.78 -1.15 21.89
C ALA A 26 -15.69 -0.56 20.79
N GLY A 27 -16.74 -1.31 20.42
CA GLY A 27 -17.67 -0.91 19.37
C GLY A 27 -17.26 -1.29 17.94
N ALA A 28 -16.00 -1.69 17.69
CA ALA A 28 -15.60 -2.20 16.39
C ALA A 28 -16.14 -3.62 16.18
N LYS A 29 -16.59 -3.93 14.95
CA LYS A 29 -17.03 -5.27 14.59
C LYS A 29 -15.87 -6.04 13.94
N ARG A 30 -15.71 -7.28 14.37
CA ARG A 30 -14.79 -8.20 13.70
C ARG A 30 -15.31 -8.54 12.31
N ALA A 31 -14.41 -8.64 11.34
CA ALA A 31 -14.78 -9.12 10.00
C ALA A 31 -15.35 -10.54 10.09
N VAL A 32 -16.38 -10.81 9.30
CA VAL A 32 -16.94 -12.15 9.13
C VAL A 32 -16.00 -12.95 8.25
N VAL A 33 -15.40 -14.00 8.81
CA VAL A 33 -14.54 -14.92 8.08
C VAL A 33 -15.37 -16.10 7.59
N SER A 34 -15.35 -16.32 6.28
CA SER A 34 -15.97 -17.49 5.65
C SER A 34 -14.91 -18.38 4.98
N GLY A 35 -15.32 -19.53 4.45
CA GLY A 35 -14.44 -20.46 3.72
C GLY A 35 -14.01 -21.71 4.49
N GLY A 36 -14.53 -21.92 5.70
CA GLY A 36 -14.26 -23.14 6.47
C GLY A 36 -12.86 -23.17 7.12
N PRO A 37 -12.42 -24.34 7.60
CA PRO A 37 -11.11 -24.52 8.22
C PRO A 37 -9.99 -24.34 7.17
N PRO A 38 -8.76 -23.99 7.61
CA PRO A 38 -7.61 -23.86 6.71
C PRO A 38 -7.42 -25.11 5.85
N PRO A 39 -7.21 -24.99 4.53
CA PRO A 39 -7.06 -26.11 3.62
C PRO A 39 -5.75 -26.87 3.89
N GLN A 40 -5.71 -28.13 3.43
CA GLN A 40 -4.44 -28.84 3.35
C GLN A 40 -3.48 -28.12 2.39
N LEU A 41 -2.19 -28.21 2.65
CA LEU A 41 -1.17 -27.56 1.86
C LEU A 41 -0.57 -28.53 0.84
N LEU A 42 -0.32 -28.07 -0.38
CA LEU A 42 0.47 -28.79 -1.36
C LEU A 42 1.93 -28.32 -1.24
N LYS A 43 2.83 -29.25 -0.91
CA LYS A 43 4.26 -28.94 -0.81
C LYS A 43 4.83 -28.66 -2.19
N LEU A 44 5.74 -27.70 -2.28
CA LEU A 44 6.41 -27.35 -3.55
C LEU A 44 7.13 -28.58 -4.17
N ALA A 45 7.67 -29.46 -3.34
CA ALA A 45 8.32 -30.69 -3.79
C ALA A 45 7.37 -31.66 -4.52
N ASP A 46 6.07 -31.56 -4.28
CA ASP A 46 5.04 -32.42 -4.88
C ASP A 46 4.42 -31.80 -6.15
N VAL A 47 4.71 -30.52 -6.45
CA VAL A 47 4.18 -29.84 -7.63
C VAL A 47 4.87 -30.36 -8.89
N ARG A 48 4.07 -30.71 -9.90
CA ARG A 48 4.55 -31.26 -11.18
C ARG A 48 3.90 -30.48 -12.36
N PRO A 49 4.63 -30.30 -13.46
CA PRO A 49 4.06 -29.81 -14.72
C PRO A 49 2.86 -30.68 -15.16
N GLY A 50 1.85 -30.03 -15.73
CA GLY A 50 0.63 -30.65 -16.20
C GLY A 50 -0.47 -30.78 -15.13
N MET A 51 -0.19 -30.60 -13.85
CA MET A 51 -1.23 -30.56 -12.81
C MET A 51 -2.27 -29.50 -13.14
N VAL A 52 -3.54 -29.85 -12.99
CA VAL A 52 -4.69 -28.98 -13.19
C VAL A 52 -5.24 -28.59 -11.84
N GLY A 53 -5.60 -27.33 -11.70
CA GLY A 53 -6.16 -26.78 -10.47
C GLY A 53 -7.12 -25.64 -10.73
N GLU A 54 -7.53 -25.01 -9.65
CA GLU A 54 -8.41 -23.86 -9.64
C GLU A 54 -7.79 -22.74 -8.83
N ALA A 55 -7.95 -21.52 -9.31
CA ALA A 55 -7.64 -20.33 -8.53
C ALA A 55 -8.93 -19.56 -8.23
N LEU A 56 -8.97 -18.84 -7.11
CA LEU A 56 -10.13 -18.04 -6.71
C LEU A 56 -9.82 -16.56 -6.81
N THR A 57 -10.73 -15.78 -7.37
CA THR A 57 -10.64 -14.33 -7.41
C THR A 57 -12.00 -13.69 -7.54
N VAL A 58 -12.16 -12.43 -7.17
CA VAL A 58 -13.37 -11.66 -7.45
C VAL A 58 -13.25 -11.05 -8.84
N PHE A 59 -14.16 -11.40 -9.76
CA PHE A 59 -14.28 -10.78 -11.07
C PHE A 59 -15.17 -9.55 -11.05
N ARG A 60 -16.24 -9.59 -10.24
CA ARG A 60 -17.18 -8.49 -10.05
C ARG A 60 -17.89 -8.62 -8.70
N GLY A 61 -18.19 -7.46 -8.05
CA GLY A 61 -18.80 -7.43 -6.73
C GLY A 61 -17.80 -7.82 -5.64
N THR A 62 -18.21 -8.69 -4.73
CA THR A 62 -17.41 -9.08 -3.56
C THR A 62 -17.16 -10.58 -3.46
N LYS A 63 -17.87 -11.40 -4.26
CA LYS A 63 -17.84 -12.85 -4.15
C LYS A 63 -16.70 -13.46 -4.97
N PRO A 64 -15.82 -14.28 -4.37
CA PRO A 64 -14.83 -15.03 -5.10
C PRO A 64 -15.44 -16.05 -6.05
N GLU A 65 -14.86 -16.17 -7.24
CA GLU A 65 -15.25 -17.14 -8.26
C GLU A 65 -14.02 -17.95 -8.70
N PRO A 66 -14.20 -19.26 -8.98
CA PRO A 66 -13.12 -20.09 -9.46
C PRO A 66 -12.81 -19.82 -10.94
N PHE A 67 -11.54 -20.04 -11.29
CA PHE A 67 -11.08 -20.15 -12.67
C PHE A 67 -9.98 -21.22 -12.78
N LYS A 68 -9.98 -21.91 -13.90
CA LYS A 68 -9.10 -23.06 -14.12
C LYS A 68 -7.66 -22.61 -14.40
N VAL A 69 -6.70 -23.33 -13.83
CA VAL A 69 -5.27 -23.11 -14.08
C VAL A 69 -4.54 -24.44 -14.33
N ARG A 70 -3.43 -24.40 -15.05
CA ARG A 70 -2.55 -25.54 -15.27
C ARG A 70 -1.10 -25.18 -14.91
N VAL A 71 -0.45 -26.04 -14.16
CA VAL A 71 0.97 -25.91 -13.85
C VAL A 71 1.80 -26.16 -15.10
N VAL A 72 2.65 -25.20 -15.44
CA VAL A 72 3.57 -25.28 -16.60
C VAL A 72 4.94 -25.74 -16.15
N ALA A 73 5.50 -25.14 -15.11
CA ALA A 73 6.86 -25.46 -14.63
C ALA A 73 7.03 -24.98 -13.16
N VAL A 74 8.08 -25.47 -12.51
CA VAL A 74 8.60 -24.90 -11.27
C VAL A 74 9.94 -24.24 -11.56
N LEU A 75 10.00 -22.93 -11.41
CA LEU A 75 11.18 -22.09 -11.63
C LEU A 75 11.95 -21.98 -10.32
N LYS A 76 13.04 -22.77 -10.22
CA LYS A 76 13.89 -22.76 -9.02
C LYS A 76 14.78 -21.53 -8.99
N GLN A 77 14.92 -20.93 -7.77
CA GLN A 77 15.74 -19.73 -7.55
C GLN A 77 15.45 -18.61 -8.55
N PHE A 78 14.18 -18.44 -8.87
CA PHE A 78 13.73 -17.38 -9.78
C PHE A 78 14.13 -15.99 -9.27
N LEU A 79 13.97 -15.75 -7.97
CA LEU A 79 14.59 -14.66 -7.22
C LEU A 79 15.52 -15.24 -6.16
N PRO A 80 16.42 -14.46 -5.56
CA PRO A 80 17.27 -14.94 -4.48
C PRO A 80 16.43 -15.54 -3.34
N LYS A 81 16.58 -16.85 -3.12
CA LYS A 81 15.86 -17.67 -2.13
C LYS A 81 14.35 -17.82 -2.40
N GLU A 82 13.91 -17.60 -3.62
CA GLU A 82 12.50 -17.78 -4.01
C GLU A 82 12.38 -18.67 -5.24
N ASP A 83 11.49 -19.64 -5.10
CA ASP A 83 11.00 -20.47 -6.21
C ASP A 83 9.63 -19.91 -6.65
N VAL A 84 9.33 -20.00 -7.93
CA VAL A 84 8.05 -19.59 -8.51
C VAL A 84 7.45 -20.75 -9.28
N ILE A 85 6.16 -21.00 -9.11
CA ILE A 85 5.42 -21.98 -9.89
C ILE A 85 4.79 -21.26 -11.08
N LEU A 86 5.19 -21.57 -12.29
CA LEU A 86 4.62 -21.03 -13.51
C LEU A 86 3.30 -21.74 -13.80
N ILE A 87 2.24 -20.99 -13.98
CA ILE A 87 0.91 -21.47 -14.35
C ILE A 87 0.42 -20.82 -15.64
N ARG A 88 -0.52 -21.50 -16.32
CA ARG A 88 -1.35 -20.94 -17.39
C ARG A 88 -2.79 -20.92 -16.91
N ALA A 89 -3.48 -19.80 -17.03
CA ALA A 89 -4.91 -19.75 -16.82
C ALA A 89 -5.64 -20.35 -18.05
N GLU A 90 -6.68 -21.14 -17.77
CA GLU A 90 -7.53 -21.79 -18.78
C GLU A 90 -9.00 -21.40 -18.55
N ASP A 91 -9.28 -20.09 -18.60
CA ASP A 91 -10.60 -19.50 -18.43
C ASP A 91 -10.77 -18.34 -19.41
N PRO A 92 -11.85 -18.30 -20.21
CA PRO A 92 -12.04 -17.27 -21.23
C PRO A 92 -11.95 -15.84 -20.71
N ARG A 93 -12.34 -15.59 -19.44
CA ARG A 93 -12.25 -14.26 -18.82
C ARG A 93 -10.80 -13.83 -18.62
N VAL A 94 -9.93 -14.77 -18.27
CA VAL A 94 -8.50 -14.54 -18.02
C VAL A 94 -7.67 -14.70 -19.30
N GLU A 95 -8.10 -15.56 -20.25
CA GLU A 95 -7.44 -15.66 -21.55
C GLU A 95 -7.47 -14.34 -22.32
N HIS A 96 -8.57 -13.59 -22.22
CA HIS A 96 -8.70 -12.29 -22.87
C HIS A 96 -7.90 -11.18 -22.15
N SER A 97 -7.87 -11.18 -20.83
CA SER A 97 -7.28 -10.09 -20.03
C SER A 97 -5.82 -10.35 -19.60
N GLY A 98 -5.38 -11.62 -19.64
CA GLY A 98 -4.18 -12.06 -18.92
C GLY A 98 -4.37 -12.08 -17.41
N ILE A 99 -3.30 -12.33 -16.66
CA ILE A 99 -3.27 -12.12 -15.23
C ILE A 99 -3.26 -10.62 -14.96
N VAL A 100 -4.32 -10.10 -14.33
CA VAL A 100 -4.51 -8.67 -14.15
C VAL A 100 -3.98 -8.19 -12.80
N ALA A 101 -3.57 -6.92 -12.73
CA ALA A 101 -3.23 -6.26 -11.48
C ALA A 101 -4.42 -6.30 -10.51
N GLY A 102 -4.18 -6.70 -9.26
CA GLY A 102 -5.22 -6.98 -8.26
C GLY A 102 -5.64 -8.46 -8.15
N MET A 103 -5.22 -9.35 -9.08
CA MET A 103 -5.29 -10.79 -8.88
C MET A 103 -4.17 -11.31 -7.97
N SER A 104 -3.19 -10.51 -7.68
CA SER A 104 -2.10 -10.87 -6.75
C SER A 104 -2.67 -11.28 -5.39
N GLY A 105 -2.30 -12.46 -4.91
CA GLY A 105 -2.89 -13.11 -3.74
C GLY A 105 -3.96 -14.15 -4.05
N SER A 106 -4.47 -14.25 -5.28
CA SER A 106 -5.47 -15.28 -5.65
C SER A 106 -4.94 -16.67 -5.28
N PRO A 107 -5.61 -17.39 -4.35
CA PRO A 107 -5.17 -18.72 -3.93
C PRO A 107 -5.34 -19.72 -5.08
N VAL A 108 -4.37 -20.60 -5.22
CA VAL A 108 -4.36 -21.66 -6.23
C VAL A 108 -4.41 -23.00 -5.56
N TYR A 109 -5.39 -23.82 -5.92
CA TYR A 109 -5.62 -25.15 -5.38
C TYR A 109 -5.41 -26.22 -6.44
N VAL A 110 -4.80 -27.34 -6.03
CA VAL A 110 -4.69 -28.57 -6.83
C VAL A 110 -5.17 -29.71 -5.94
N ASP A 111 -6.14 -30.47 -6.41
CA ASP A 111 -6.79 -31.56 -5.66
C ASP A 111 -7.26 -31.12 -4.26
N GLY A 112 -7.81 -29.89 -4.16
CA GLY A 112 -8.30 -29.30 -2.91
C GLY A 112 -7.20 -28.83 -1.96
N LYS A 113 -5.92 -28.94 -2.31
CA LYS A 113 -4.79 -28.51 -1.50
C LYS A 113 -4.28 -27.16 -1.99
N LEU A 114 -4.06 -26.22 -1.07
CA LEU A 114 -3.52 -24.91 -1.38
C LEU A 114 -2.05 -25.00 -1.80
N MET A 115 -1.78 -24.63 -3.04
CA MET A 115 -0.43 -24.63 -3.63
C MET A 115 0.31 -23.31 -3.37
N GLY A 116 -0.40 -22.19 -3.43
CA GLY A 116 0.19 -20.86 -3.27
C GLY A 116 -0.73 -19.75 -3.76
N ALA A 117 -0.15 -18.61 -4.06
CA ALA A 117 -0.84 -17.40 -4.48
C ALA A 117 -0.31 -16.86 -5.81
N ILE A 118 -1.19 -16.43 -6.71
CA ILE A 118 -0.78 -15.68 -7.90
C ILE A 118 -0.06 -14.40 -7.44
N ALA A 119 1.14 -14.17 -7.95
CA ALA A 119 2.00 -13.07 -7.52
C ALA A 119 2.72 -12.39 -8.68
N TYR A 120 2.85 -13.08 -9.82
CA TYR A 120 3.61 -12.61 -10.97
C TYR A 120 2.77 -12.65 -12.22
N ALA A 121 2.98 -11.68 -13.09
CA ALA A 121 2.38 -11.60 -14.40
C ALA A 121 3.48 -11.40 -15.46
N TRP A 122 3.15 -11.69 -16.70
CA TRP A 122 4.03 -11.46 -17.82
C TRP A 122 3.48 -10.30 -18.67
N SER A 123 4.22 -9.21 -18.72
CA SER A 123 3.81 -8.06 -19.54
C SER A 123 3.84 -8.44 -21.02
N PHE A 124 2.80 -8.03 -21.76
CA PHE A 124 2.64 -8.28 -23.19
C PHE A 124 2.64 -9.78 -23.58
N ALA A 125 2.34 -10.67 -22.63
CA ALA A 125 2.22 -12.10 -22.95
C ALA A 125 1.01 -12.35 -23.88
N LYS A 126 1.23 -13.17 -24.91
CA LYS A 126 0.14 -13.67 -25.75
C LYS A 126 -0.69 -14.75 -25.04
N ASP A 127 -0.04 -15.52 -24.17
CA ASP A 127 -0.68 -16.52 -23.33
C ASP A 127 -0.91 -15.99 -21.93
N PRO A 128 -2.01 -16.37 -21.24
CA PRO A 128 -2.33 -15.94 -19.89
C PRO A 128 -1.45 -16.66 -18.84
N LEU A 129 -0.14 -16.43 -18.92
CA LEU A 129 0.84 -17.00 -18.00
C LEU A 129 0.93 -16.16 -16.72
N GLY A 130 1.07 -16.84 -15.59
CA GLY A 130 1.30 -16.21 -14.30
C GLY A 130 2.26 -17.00 -13.44
N GLY A 131 2.86 -16.34 -12.46
CA GLY A 131 3.70 -16.97 -11.46
C GLY A 131 2.98 -17.03 -10.12
N VAL A 132 3.14 -18.14 -9.43
CA VAL A 132 2.56 -18.42 -8.13
C VAL A 132 3.67 -18.50 -7.09
N THR A 133 3.56 -17.71 -6.03
CA THR A 133 4.41 -17.82 -4.84
C THR A 133 3.95 -19.04 -4.05
N PRO A 134 4.83 -20.02 -3.75
CA PRO A 134 4.47 -21.19 -2.97
C PRO A 134 3.95 -20.83 -1.59
N ILE A 135 2.90 -21.52 -1.13
CA ILE A 135 2.32 -21.27 0.20
C ILE A 135 3.33 -21.49 1.34
N GLU A 136 4.26 -22.42 1.18
CA GLU A 136 5.31 -22.66 2.16
C GLU A 136 6.18 -21.41 2.39
N SER A 137 6.49 -20.66 1.33
CA SER A 137 7.25 -19.40 1.40
C SER A 137 6.47 -18.32 2.15
N MET A 138 5.16 -18.20 1.90
CA MET A 138 4.31 -17.22 2.60
C MET A 138 4.17 -17.55 4.08
N LEU A 139 3.99 -18.83 4.44
CA LEU A 139 3.89 -19.27 5.83
C LEU A 139 5.23 -19.14 6.58
N ALA A 140 6.36 -19.28 5.89
CA ALA A 140 7.67 -19.03 6.47
C ALA A 140 7.85 -17.57 6.91
N GLU A 141 7.28 -16.61 6.19
CA GLU A 141 7.28 -15.20 6.62
C GLU A 141 6.44 -14.99 7.89
N ARG A 142 5.29 -15.70 8.01
CA ARG A 142 4.47 -15.66 9.23
C ARG A 142 5.23 -16.12 10.48
N ALA A 143 6.09 -17.11 10.33
CA ALA A 143 6.86 -17.69 11.43
C ALA A 143 8.05 -16.81 11.87
N ARG A 144 8.40 -15.77 11.11
CA ARG A 144 9.49 -14.85 11.48
C ARG A 144 9.15 -14.08 12.75
N PRO A 145 10.09 -13.98 13.72
CA PRO A 145 9.88 -13.17 14.91
C PRO A 145 9.55 -11.73 14.53
N ARG A 146 8.51 -11.19 15.14
CA ARG A 146 8.23 -9.74 15.06
C ARG A 146 9.26 -9.04 15.94
N ARG A 147 10.04 -8.17 15.38
CA ARG A 147 10.88 -7.25 16.13
C ARG A 147 10.08 -5.97 16.33
N LEU A 148 9.44 -5.88 17.47
CA LEU A 148 8.81 -4.66 17.95
C LEU A 148 9.89 -3.75 18.51
N ASP A 149 10.70 -3.17 17.65
CA ASP A 149 11.64 -2.14 18.07
C ASP A 149 11.14 -0.77 17.59
N PRO A 150 10.59 0.06 18.51
CA PRO A 150 10.31 1.46 18.20
C PRO A 150 11.55 2.20 17.70
N MET A 151 12.75 1.70 18.04
CA MET A 151 14.05 2.22 17.60
C MET A 151 14.48 1.67 16.24
N GLU A 152 14.06 0.48 15.78
CA GLU A 152 14.28 0.04 14.39
C GLU A 152 13.43 0.84 13.39
N LEU A 153 12.31 1.37 13.82
CA LEU A 153 11.66 2.48 13.16
C LEU A 153 12.62 3.70 13.08
N ALA A 154 13.54 3.85 13.99
CA ALA A 154 14.52 4.92 14.04
C ALA A 154 15.84 4.61 13.32
N ALA A 155 16.34 3.39 13.36
CA ALA A 155 17.71 3.06 12.98
C ALA A 155 17.96 2.75 11.50
N SER A 156 16.94 2.71 10.63
CA SER A 156 17.15 2.64 9.17
C SER A 156 17.49 4.00 8.53
N ALA A 157 17.84 4.99 9.31
CA ALA A 157 18.05 6.39 8.90
C ALA A 157 19.51 6.73 8.53
N GLY A 158 20.22 5.81 7.93
CA GLY A 158 21.60 6.06 7.47
C GLY A 158 21.67 6.23 5.97
N ASP A 159 21.09 7.24 5.38
CA ASP A 159 21.58 7.95 4.20
C ASP A 159 20.65 9.13 3.84
N THR A 160 21.08 10.35 4.17
CA THR A 160 20.31 11.59 3.98
C THR A 160 20.71 12.34 2.71
N GLY A 161 21.15 11.65 1.67
CA GLY A 161 21.67 12.25 0.44
C GLY A 161 20.65 12.56 -0.66
N ALA A 162 19.37 12.31 -0.50
CA ALA A 162 18.39 12.47 -1.58
C ALA A 162 17.71 13.85 -1.59
N ARG A 163 18.00 14.63 -2.60
CA ARG A 163 17.22 15.79 -3.02
C ARG A 163 15.99 15.27 -3.79
N GLY A 164 14.81 15.38 -3.23
CA GLY A 164 13.54 14.93 -3.82
C GLY A 164 12.60 14.40 -2.74
N LEU A 165 11.39 14.01 -3.11
CA LEU A 165 10.52 13.15 -2.28
C LEU A 165 11.42 12.12 -1.59
N PRO A 166 11.32 11.92 -0.26
CA PRO A 166 12.07 10.83 0.35
C PRO A 166 11.76 9.61 -0.50
N ALA A 167 12.77 9.17 -1.28
CA ALA A 167 12.64 7.97 -2.07
C ALA A 167 12.01 6.97 -1.12
N LEU A 168 11.05 6.16 -1.58
CA LEU A 168 10.56 4.99 -0.84
C LEU A 168 11.80 4.11 -0.61
N VAL A 169 12.63 4.54 0.37
CA VAL A 169 13.96 4.00 0.63
C VAL A 169 13.75 2.60 1.14
N GLY A 170 14.06 1.64 0.31
CA GLY A 170 13.84 0.23 0.54
C GLY A 170 12.78 -0.40 -0.35
N ALA A 171 11.89 0.37 -1.01
CA ALA A 171 11.21 -0.14 -2.16
C ALA A 171 12.25 -0.42 -3.25
N ARG A 172 12.79 -1.62 -3.28
CA ARG A 172 13.51 -2.08 -4.47
C ARG A 172 12.54 -1.88 -5.62
N PRO A 173 12.97 -1.33 -6.77
CA PRO A 173 12.15 -1.34 -7.96
C PRO A 173 11.66 -2.78 -8.10
N VAL A 174 10.37 -2.98 -7.94
CA VAL A 174 9.73 -4.25 -8.24
C VAL A 174 10.02 -4.44 -9.72
N GLY A 175 10.89 -5.40 -10.04
CA GLY A 175 11.56 -5.60 -11.31
C GLY A 175 10.93 -4.87 -12.47
N GLY A 176 11.54 -3.76 -12.88
CA GLY A 176 11.21 -2.99 -14.06
C GLY A 176 9.72 -2.84 -14.34
N ALA A 177 9.06 -1.95 -13.60
CA ALA A 177 7.79 -1.43 -14.07
C ALA A 177 8.02 -0.88 -15.48
N LEU A 178 7.21 -1.30 -16.41
CA LEU A 178 7.21 -0.89 -17.80
C LEU A 178 8.42 -1.36 -18.63
N GLY A 179 8.30 -2.56 -19.26
CA GLY A 179 8.93 -2.82 -20.52
C GLY A 179 10.31 -3.45 -20.50
N GLY A 180 10.44 -4.60 -19.91
CA GLY A 180 11.39 -5.58 -20.43
C GLY A 180 10.57 -6.63 -21.16
N GLU A 181 10.56 -6.62 -22.50
CA GLU A 181 9.99 -7.70 -23.28
C GLU A 181 10.52 -9.04 -22.76
N GLY A 182 9.62 -9.95 -22.40
CA GLY A 182 9.97 -11.30 -22.03
C GLY A 182 10.35 -11.57 -20.57
N ARG A 183 10.01 -10.72 -19.60
CA ARG A 183 10.26 -10.98 -18.18
C ARG A 183 8.98 -11.22 -17.39
N LEU A 184 8.99 -12.25 -16.53
CA LEU A 184 8.02 -12.45 -15.48
C LEU A 184 8.32 -11.42 -14.38
N VAL A 185 7.38 -10.55 -14.09
CA VAL A 185 7.51 -9.48 -13.08
C VAL A 185 6.46 -9.65 -12.00
N GLN A 186 6.71 -9.12 -10.81
CA GLN A 186 5.66 -9.05 -9.78
C GLN A 186 4.44 -8.35 -10.36
N ALA A 187 3.25 -8.88 -10.07
CA ALA A 187 2.02 -8.25 -10.50
C ALA A 187 1.93 -6.87 -9.83
N ALA A 188 1.66 -5.84 -10.63
CA ALA A 188 1.52 -4.50 -10.08
C ALA A 188 0.31 -4.43 -9.13
N VAL A 189 0.41 -3.57 -8.14
CA VAL A 189 -0.71 -3.28 -7.22
C VAL A 189 -1.50 -2.11 -7.79
N PRO A 190 -2.78 -2.32 -8.19
CA PRO A 190 -3.62 -1.22 -8.61
C PRO A 190 -3.93 -0.35 -7.40
N LEU A 191 -3.65 0.95 -7.51
CA LEU A 191 -4.04 1.97 -6.55
C LEU A 191 -5.32 2.62 -7.04
N SER A 192 -6.45 2.22 -6.46
CA SER A 192 -7.73 2.90 -6.67
C SER A 192 -7.67 4.27 -6.00
N VAL A 193 -7.75 5.34 -6.79
CA VAL A 193 -7.73 6.73 -6.30
C VAL A 193 -9.03 7.44 -6.66
N SER A 194 -9.56 8.22 -5.73
CA SER A 194 -10.74 9.07 -5.95
C SER A 194 -10.59 10.40 -5.21
N GLY A 195 -11.26 11.45 -5.71
CA GLY A 195 -11.10 12.81 -5.19
C GLY A 195 -9.76 13.46 -5.57
N PHE A 196 -8.98 12.82 -6.44
CA PHE A 196 -7.75 13.39 -6.99
C PHE A 196 -7.98 13.97 -8.37
N THR A 197 -7.37 15.12 -8.66
CA THR A 197 -7.39 15.73 -9.98
C THR A 197 -6.60 14.90 -10.98
N ALA A 198 -6.93 14.98 -12.27
CA ALA A 198 -6.19 14.27 -13.32
C ALA A 198 -4.69 14.59 -13.32
N ARG A 199 -4.34 15.85 -13.02
CA ARG A 199 -2.96 16.31 -12.88
C ARG A 199 -2.25 15.56 -11.75
N THR A 200 -2.83 15.53 -10.55
CA THR A 200 -2.25 14.83 -9.41
C THR A 200 -2.13 13.34 -9.66
N VAL A 201 -3.10 12.71 -10.34
CA VAL A 201 -3.02 11.29 -10.71
C VAL A 201 -1.86 11.03 -11.68
N ALA A 202 -1.60 11.92 -12.63
CA ALA A 202 -0.45 11.79 -13.53
C ALA A 202 0.88 11.87 -12.77
N GLU A 203 1.02 12.84 -11.86
CA GLU A 203 2.20 13.01 -11.00
C GLU A 203 2.40 11.80 -10.05
N LEU A 204 1.30 11.26 -9.50
CA LEU A 204 1.32 10.03 -8.71
C LEU A 204 1.80 8.82 -9.54
N THR A 205 1.38 8.74 -10.79
CA THR A 205 1.76 7.65 -11.70
C THR A 205 3.26 7.68 -11.98
N GLU A 206 3.83 8.86 -12.19
CA GLU A 206 5.26 9.03 -12.37
C GLU A 206 6.05 8.67 -11.09
N ALA A 207 5.56 9.10 -9.92
CA ALA A 207 6.24 8.87 -8.64
C ALA A 207 6.15 7.41 -8.17
N LEU A 208 5.02 6.73 -8.36
CA LEU A 208 4.72 5.42 -7.79
C LEU A 208 4.87 4.27 -8.80
N GLY A 209 4.81 4.54 -10.10
CA GLY A 209 5.00 3.54 -11.15
C GLY A 209 6.30 2.74 -11.01
N PRO A 210 7.45 3.37 -10.76
CA PRO A 210 8.72 2.67 -10.56
C PRO A 210 8.74 1.65 -9.42
N VAL A 211 7.86 1.79 -8.43
CA VAL A 211 7.73 0.85 -7.31
C VAL A 211 6.59 -0.17 -7.49
N GLY A 212 6.01 -0.25 -8.70
CA GLY A 212 4.98 -1.23 -9.03
C GLY A 212 3.58 -0.88 -8.55
N LEU A 213 3.33 0.36 -8.16
CA LEU A 213 2.02 0.86 -7.80
C LEU A 213 1.45 1.65 -8.99
N VAL A 214 0.24 1.31 -9.41
CA VAL A 214 -0.40 1.93 -10.58
C VAL A 214 -1.64 2.68 -10.14
N PRO A 215 -1.54 4.02 -9.98
CA PRO A 215 -2.70 4.85 -9.65
C PRO A 215 -3.73 4.83 -10.79
N MET A 216 -4.98 4.65 -10.41
CA MET A 216 -6.09 4.60 -11.35
C MET A 216 -7.30 5.28 -10.75
N GLN A 217 -7.92 6.17 -11.52
CA GLN A 217 -9.17 6.77 -11.09
C GLN A 217 -10.25 5.70 -10.93
N ALA A 218 -10.81 5.63 -9.75
CA ALA A 218 -11.93 4.76 -9.39
C ALA A 218 -13.05 5.60 -8.77
N GLY A 219 -14.22 5.01 -8.64
CA GLY A 219 -15.30 5.62 -7.86
C GLY A 219 -14.87 5.79 -6.40
N GLY A 220 -15.28 6.89 -5.77
CA GLY A 220 -15.02 7.11 -4.35
C GLY A 220 -15.59 5.97 -3.52
N GLY A 221 -14.83 5.55 -2.51
CA GLY A 221 -15.31 4.65 -1.48
C GLY A 221 -16.57 5.24 -0.83
N ARG A 222 -17.47 4.37 -0.41
CA ARG A 222 -18.62 4.80 0.38
C ARG A 222 -18.12 5.54 1.60
N ARG A 223 -18.47 6.82 1.74
CA ARG A 223 -18.18 7.56 2.96
C ARG A 223 -18.66 6.73 4.13
N LEU A 224 -17.75 6.19 4.92
CA LEU A 224 -18.12 5.44 6.11
C LEU A 224 -18.84 6.41 7.04
N THR A 225 -20.15 6.25 7.15
CA THR A 225 -20.94 7.04 8.09
C THR A 225 -20.51 6.61 9.50
N PRO A 226 -19.94 7.50 10.32
CA PRO A 226 -19.59 7.16 11.68
C PRO A 226 -20.82 6.55 12.39
N GLY A 227 -20.66 5.35 12.96
CA GLY A 227 -21.74 4.68 13.72
C GLY A 227 -22.53 3.58 12.99
N LYS A 228 -22.36 3.37 11.68
CA LYS A 228 -22.85 2.18 10.95
C LYS A 228 -21.70 1.35 10.42
N LEU A 229 -20.90 0.81 11.31
CA LEU A 229 -19.88 -0.19 10.97
C LEU A 229 -20.58 -1.53 10.73
N GLU A 230 -20.89 -1.84 9.49
CA GLU A 230 -21.19 -3.20 9.10
C GLU A 230 -19.90 -4.02 9.21
N ALA A 231 -19.99 -5.29 9.58
CA ALA A 231 -18.83 -6.16 9.58
C ALA A 231 -18.42 -6.43 8.14
N GLY A 232 -17.16 -6.14 7.78
CA GLY A 232 -16.61 -6.57 6.50
C GLY A 232 -16.61 -8.09 6.39
N HIS A 233 -16.56 -8.58 5.16
CA HIS A 233 -16.55 -10.01 4.86
C HIS A 233 -15.24 -10.40 4.18
N VAL A 234 -14.61 -11.48 4.63
CA VAL A 234 -13.34 -11.95 4.10
C VAL A 234 -13.29 -13.47 4.03
N GLU A 235 -12.87 -13.98 2.87
CA GLU A 235 -12.61 -15.39 2.61
C GLU A 235 -11.46 -15.53 1.60
N PRO A 236 -10.83 -16.70 1.47
CA PRO A 236 -9.83 -16.92 0.43
C PRO A 236 -10.39 -16.59 -0.96
N GLY A 237 -9.67 -15.75 -1.70
CA GLY A 237 -10.12 -15.22 -2.99
C GLY A 237 -10.82 -13.86 -2.93
N SER A 238 -11.24 -13.38 -1.76
CA SER A 238 -11.83 -12.04 -1.59
C SER A 238 -10.85 -10.94 -1.98
N ALA A 239 -11.40 -9.83 -2.51
CA ALA A 239 -10.63 -8.62 -2.69
C ALA A 239 -10.34 -7.97 -1.33
N ILE A 240 -9.08 -7.60 -1.14
CA ILE A 240 -8.58 -6.92 0.07
C ILE A 240 -7.79 -5.69 -0.33
N GLY A 241 -7.94 -4.60 0.42
CA GLY A 241 -7.22 -3.36 0.20
C GLY A 241 -6.36 -2.95 1.37
N VAL A 242 -5.26 -2.27 1.07
CA VAL A 242 -4.46 -1.50 2.05
C VAL A 242 -4.80 -0.04 1.85
N GLU A 243 -5.44 0.56 2.85
CA GLU A 243 -5.92 1.94 2.77
C GLU A 243 -4.80 2.91 3.16
N LEU A 244 -4.48 3.82 2.25
CA LEU A 244 -3.41 4.80 2.43
C LEU A 244 -3.95 6.20 2.73
N VAL A 245 -5.06 6.56 2.09
CA VAL A 245 -5.75 7.84 2.27
C VAL A 245 -7.25 7.58 2.29
N ARG A 246 -7.97 8.24 3.18
CA ARG A 246 -9.45 8.26 3.23
C ARG A 246 -9.99 9.66 3.55
N GLY A 247 -11.25 9.92 3.24
CA GLY A 247 -11.91 11.22 3.45
C GLY A 247 -12.43 11.83 2.15
N ASP A 248 -12.13 13.11 1.91
CA ASP A 248 -12.48 13.78 0.64
C ASP A 248 -11.66 13.24 -0.53
N MET A 249 -10.52 12.62 -0.23
CA MET A 249 -9.67 11.86 -1.15
C MET A 249 -9.55 10.43 -0.63
N SER A 250 -9.43 9.46 -1.53
CA SER A 250 -9.23 8.06 -1.17
C SER A 250 -8.13 7.44 -2.02
N MET A 251 -7.29 6.60 -1.38
CA MET A 251 -6.23 5.85 -2.04
C MET A 251 -6.10 4.48 -1.40
N VAL A 252 -6.35 3.42 -2.17
CA VAL A 252 -6.34 2.04 -1.68
C VAL A 252 -5.60 1.14 -2.66
N GLY A 253 -4.59 0.43 -2.16
CA GLY A 253 -3.90 -0.61 -2.93
C GLY A 253 -4.63 -1.93 -2.82
N THR A 254 -5.07 -2.52 -3.94
CA THR A 254 -5.95 -3.69 -3.97
C THR A 254 -5.22 -4.95 -4.41
N GLY A 255 -5.47 -6.04 -3.69
CA GLY A 255 -5.06 -7.40 -4.02
C GLY A 255 -6.12 -8.42 -3.64
N THR A 256 -5.69 -9.65 -3.40
CA THR A 256 -6.58 -10.78 -3.11
C THR A 256 -6.09 -11.54 -1.86
N VAL A 257 -7.02 -12.03 -1.07
CA VAL A 257 -6.77 -12.87 0.10
C VAL A 257 -6.36 -14.27 -0.34
N THR A 258 -5.24 -14.76 0.21
CA THR A 258 -4.73 -16.11 -0.09
C THR A 258 -5.16 -17.13 0.94
N TYR A 259 -4.95 -16.80 2.22
CA TYR A 259 -5.07 -17.76 3.31
C TYR A 259 -5.49 -17.05 4.60
N ILE A 260 -6.34 -17.69 5.38
CA ILE A 260 -6.81 -17.20 6.67
C ILE A 260 -6.63 -18.29 7.71
N ASP A 261 -6.09 -17.94 8.87
CA ASP A 261 -5.97 -18.81 10.03
C ASP A 261 -6.21 -17.98 11.30
N GLY A 262 -7.37 -18.16 11.90
CA GLY A 262 -7.84 -17.37 13.03
C GLY A 262 -7.98 -15.90 12.65
N ALA A 263 -7.20 -15.03 13.29
CA ALA A 263 -7.16 -13.60 12.98
C ALA A 263 -6.10 -13.24 11.93
N THR A 264 -5.27 -14.19 11.51
CA THR A 264 -4.18 -13.92 10.56
C THR A 264 -4.66 -14.09 9.13
N VAL A 265 -4.38 -13.09 8.30
CA VAL A 265 -4.64 -13.09 6.85
C VAL A 265 -3.32 -12.99 6.11
N LEU A 266 -3.10 -13.84 5.11
CA LEU A 266 -2.04 -13.73 4.11
C LEU A 266 -2.66 -13.30 2.77
N ALA A 267 -2.06 -12.31 2.11
CA ALA A 267 -2.57 -11.78 0.86
C ALA A 267 -1.44 -11.32 -0.07
N PHE A 268 -1.77 -10.95 -1.31
CA PHE A 268 -0.93 -10.40 -2.39
C PHE A 268 0.06 -11.40 -3.00
N GLY A 269 0.63 -12.32 -2.23
CA GLY A 269 1.65 -13.25 -2.75
C GLY A 269 3.02 -12.59 -3.04
N HIS A 270 3.15 -11.31 -2.82
CA HIS A 270 4.35 -10.48 -2.99
C HIS A 270 4.26 -9.25 -2.08
N PRO A 271 5.34 -8.45 -1.90
CA PRO A 271 5.26 -7.22 -1.12
C PRO A 271 4.42 -6.15 -1.83
N MET A 272 3.80 -5.27 -1.07
CA MET A 272 3.23 -4.03 -1.60
C MET A 272 4.30 -2.94 -1.72
N PHE A 273 5.02 -2.65 -0.63
CA PHE A 273 6.12 -1.69 -0.56
C PHE A 273 7.43 -2.33 -0.12
N GLY A 274 7.38 -3.54 0.47
CA GLY A 274 8.54 -4.21 1.06
C GLY A 274 9.10 -3.49 2.29
N ILE A 275 8.24 -2.80 3.05
CA ILE A 275 8.64 -1.97 4.19
C ILE A 275 8.76 -2.74 5.51
N GLY A 276 8.53 -4.04 5.49
CA GLY A 276 8.64 -4.88 6.68
C GLY A 276 7.47 -4.70 7.64
N GLU A 277 7.74 -4.46 8.91
CA GLU A 277 6.69 -4.17 9.89
C GLU A 277 6.01 -2.85 9.57
N SER A 278 4.68 -2.87 9.56
CA SER A 278 3.86 -1.71 9.24
C SER A 278 2.47 -1.89 9.82
N TYR A 279 1.79 -0.78 10.12
CA TYR A 279 0.47 -0.79 10.74
C TYR A 279 -0.47 0.06 9.88
N LEU A 280 -0.88 -0.51 8.72
CA LEU A 280 -1.75 0.16 7.76
C LEU A 280 -3.15 -0.46 7.82
N PRO A 281 -4.24 0.33 7.70
CA PRO A 281 -5.59 -0.21 7.68
C PRO A 281 -5.78 -1.22 6.55
N LEU A 282 -6.41 -2.35 6.86
CA LEU A 282 -6.92 -3.30 5.87
C LEU A 282 -8.41 -3.12 5.69
N VAL A 283 -8.85 -3.13 4.45
CA VAL A 283 -10.25 -3.00 4.05
C VAL A 283 -10.65 -4.17 3.15
N ASP A 284 -11.93 -4.58 3.20
CA ASP A 284 -12.51 -5.34 2.11
C ASP A 284 -12.84 -4.41 0.94
N ALA A 285 -12.98 -4.96 -0.25
CA ALA A 285 -13.19 -4.17 -1.44
C ALA A 285 -14.22 -4.80 -2.39
N GLU A 286 -14.95 -3.94 -3.08
CA GLU A 286 -15.81 -4.31 -4.20
C GLU A 286 -15.06 -4.13 -5.52
N ILE A 287 -15.14 -5.11 -6.40
CA ILE A 287 -14.61 -5.06 -7.75
C ILE A 287 -15.73 -4.63 -8.71
N HIS A 288 -15.57 -3.48 -9.33
CA HIS A 288 -16.54 -2.96 -10.31
C HIS A 288 -16.39 -3.61 -11.68
N ALA A 289 -15.15 -3.76 -12.12
CA ALA A 289 -14.82 -4.36 -13.42
C ALA A 289 -13.37 -4.86 -13.48
N PHE A 290 -13.14 -5.82 -14.37
CA PHE A 290 -11.84 -6.07 -14.98
C PHE A 290 -11.70 -5.15 -16.19
N LEU A 291 -10.60 -4.45 -16.29
CA LEU A 291 -10.28 -3.60 -17.43
C LEU A 291 -9.12 -4.22 -18.21
N PRO A 292 -9.40 -4.94 -19.30
CA PRO A 292 -8.37 -5.43 -20.20
C PRO A 292 -7.62 -4.26 -20.85
N SER A 293 -6.31 -4.32 -20.88
CA SER A 293 -5.46 -3.31 -21.51
C SER A 293 -4.26 -3.97 -22.16
N LEU A 294 -3.79 -3.42 -23.27
CA LEU A 294 -2.57 -3.89 -23.94
C LEU A 294 -1.31 -3.67 -23.08
N ALA A 295 -1.27 -2.60 -22.31
CA ALA A 295 -0.14 -2.30 -21.44
C ALA A 295 -0.22 -3.09 -20.14
N GLN A 296 -1.32 -2.94 -19.40
CA GLN A 296 -1.55 -3.60 -18.12
C GLN A 296 -3.04 -3.65 -17.81
N SER A 297 -3.58 -4.86 -17.75
CA SER A 297 -4.95 -5.10 -17.29
C SER A 297 -5.04 -4.99 -15.78
N PHE A 298 -6.19 -4.55 -15.23
CA PHE A 298 -6.34 -4.35 -13.80
C PHE A 298 -7.80 -4.49 -13.33
N LYS A 299 -7.96 -4.70 -12.01
CA LYS A 299 -9.24 -4.63 -11.32
C LYS A 299 -9.52 -3.20 -10.90
N MET A 300 -10.66 -2.65 -11.30
CA MET A 300 -11.19 -1.41 -10.75
C MET A 300 -11.95 -1.73 -9.47
N SER A 301 -11.57 -1.12 -8.36
CA SER A 301 -12.14 -1.44 -7.04
C SER A 301 -12.46 -0.20 -6.22
N SER A 302 -13.32 -0.37 -5.22
CA SER A 302 -13.57 0.62 -4.15
C SER A 302 -13.54 -0.06 -2.79
N PRO A 303 -12.99 0.59 -1.75
CA PRO A 303 -13.02 0.07 -0.38
C PRO A 303 -14.45 0.09 0.18
N LEU A 304 -14.77 -0.87 1.05
CA LEU A 304 -16.05 -0.97 1.72
C LEU A 304 -15.94 -0.76 3.24
N HIS A 305 -15.26 -1.67 3.95
CA HIS A 305 -15.19 -1.67 5.40
C HIS A 305 -13.76 -1.92 5.88
N GLU A 306 -13.38 -1.32 7.01
CA GLU A 306 -12.13 -1.66 7.69
C GLU A 306 -12.27 -3.03 8.36
N ILE A 307 -11.43 -3.98 7.95
CA ILE A 307 -11.48 -5.38 8.40
C ILE A 307 -10.33 -5.76 9.33
N GLY A 308 -9.27 -4.97 9.38
CA GLY A 308 -8.09 -5.32 10.16
C GLY A 308 -6.95 -4.33 9.98
N VAL A 309 -5.76 -4.79 10.34
CA VAL A 309 -4.50 -4.06 10.18
C VAL A 309 -3.46 -4.93 9.47
N LEU A 310 -2.78 -4.36 8.48
CA LEU A 310 -1.57 -4.94 7.91
C LEU A 310 -0.47 -4.83 8.95
N VAL A 311 0.19 -5.94 9.29
CA VAL A 311 1.23 -5.98 10.32
C VAL A 311 2.63 -6.26 9.77
N GLN A 312 2.71 -6.85 8.57
CA GLN A 312 3.98 -7.10 7.89
C GLN A 312 3.79 -7.02 6.37
N ASP A 313 4.71 -6.36 5.71
CA ASP A 313 4.82 -6.28 4.25
C ASP A 313 6.17 -6.90 3.86
N ARG A 314 6.13 -8.19 3.49
CA ARG A 314 7.30 -9.03 3.27
C ARG A 314 7.42 -9.48 1.82
N GLN A 315 8.56 -10.05 1.47
CA GLN A 315 8.90 -10.40 0.10
C GLN A 315 7.89 -11.35 -0.57
N THR A 316 7.30 -12.29 0.17
CA THR A 316 6.39 -13.32 -0.39
C THR A 316 4.92 -13.06 -0.10
N CYS A 317 4.57 -12.09 0.73
CA CYS A 317 3.18 -11.72 1.03
C CYS A 317 3.09 -10.49 1.92
N ILE A 318 1.90 -9.93 2.00
CA ILE A 318 1.49 -9.11 3.12
C ILE A 318 0.80 -9.99 4.17
N ILE A 319 0.98 -9.63 5.44
CA ILE A 319 0.36 -10.32 6.58
C ILE A 319 -0.49 -9.33 7.35
N GLY A 320 -1.75 -9.66 7.53
CA GLY A 320 -2.73 -8.87 8.28
C GLY A 320 -3.22 -9.55 9.54
N ASN A 321 -3.82 -8.74 10.43
CA ASN A 321 -4.51 -9.20 11.62
C ASN A 321 -5.93 -8.61 11.66
N LEU A 322 -6.95 -9.46 11.69
CA LEU A 322 -8.37 -9.08 11.64
C LEU A 322 -8.89 -8.52 12.97
N ASP A 323 -8.21 -8.78 14.08
CA ASP A 323 -8.57 -8.23 15.38
C ASP A 323 -7.90 -6.87 15.63
N GLY A 324 -6.90 -6.50 14.82
CA GLY A 324 -6.22 -5.20 14.90
C GLY A 324 -7.00 -4.09 14.24
N ARG A 325 -6.80 -2.88 14.76
CA ARG A 325 -7.19 -1.60 14.12
C ARG A 325 -6.05 -0.62 14.31
N THR A 326 -5.95 0.34 13.42
CA THR A 326 -4.94 1.39 13.51
C THR A 326 -5.58 2.76 13.30
N THR A 327 -4.95 3.79 13.84
CA THR A 327 -5.39 5.17 13.62
C THR A 327 -4.70 5.75 12.41
N MET A 328 -5.40 6.56 11.66
CA MET A 328 -4.82 7.38 10.60
C MET A 328 -4.53 8.80 11.11
N MET A 329 -3.70 9.54 10.42
CA MET A 329 -3.34 10.91 10.77
C MET A 329 -4.22 11.89 9.99
N PRO A 330 -5.02 12.72 10.67
CA PRO A 330 -5.80 13.76 10.02
C PRO A 330 -4.91 14.79 9.33
N VAL A 331 -5.32 15.18 8.12
CA VAL A 331 -4.73 16.25 7.31
C VAL A 331 -5.87 17.15 6.85
N ASP A 332 -5.92 18.35 7.37
CA ASP A 332 -6.93 19.36 7.02
C ASP A 332 -6.28 20.47 6.22
N VAL A 333 -6.82 20.74 5.05
CA VAL A 333 -6.28 21.73 4.12
C VAL A 333 -7.34 22.77 3.79
N ARG A 334 -7.01 24.05 3.94
CA ARG A 334 -7.83 25.16 3.46
C ARG A 334 -7.07 25.87 2.36
N VAL A 335 -7.70 26.04 1.22
CA VAL A 335 -7.11 26.76 0.08
C VAL A 335 -7.99 27.96 -0.23
N THR A 336 -7.41 29.16 -0.14
CA THR A 336 -8.05 30.41 -0.56
C THR A 336 -7.47 30.81 -1.89
N GLY A 337 -8.29 30.76 -2.93
CA GLY A 337 -7.91 31.14 -4.28
C GLY A 337 -7.84 32.66 -4.48
N PRO A 338 -7.37 33.13 -5.66
CA PRO A 338 -7.20 34.56 -5.97
C PRO A 338 -8.47 35.39 -5.84
N GLU A 339 -9.63 34.79 -6.07
CA GLU A 339 -10.94 35.45 -5.93
C GLU A 339 -11.43 35.55 -4.48
N GLY A 340 -10.62 35.10 -3.49
CA GLY A 340 -10.98 35.09 -2.08
C GLY A 340 -11.91 33.92 -1.67
N LYS A 341 -12.27 33.03 -2.60
CA LYS A 341 -13.04 31.82 -2.28
C LYS A 341 -12.16 30.82 -1.54
N THR A 342 -12.65 30.32 -0.41
CA THR A 342 -11.96 29.28 0.36
C THR A 342 -12.64 27.94 0.18
N ARG A 343 -11.84 26.90 -0.10
CA ARG A 343 -12.24 25.49 -0.12
C ARG A 343 -11.54 24.77 1.02
N ALA A 344 -12.26 23.88 1.69
CA ALA A 344 -11.71 23.08 2.76
C ALA A 344 -11.76 21.61 2.37
N PHE A 345 -10.69 20.89 2.67
CA PHE A 345 -10.54 19.45 2.42
C PHE A 345 -10.14 18.76 3.71
N HIS A 346 -10.76 17.63 3.95
CA HIS A 346 -10.44 16.76 5.06
C HIS A 346 -10.04 15.38 4.55
N ALA A 347 -8.84 14.94 4.92
CA ALA A 347 -8.38 13.59 4.65
C ALA A 347 -7.68 13.02 5.89
N GLU A 348 -7.63 11.70 5.98
CA GLU A 348 -6.78 10.99 6.92
C GLU A 348 -5.78 10.17 6.12
N VAL A 349 -4.51 10.18 6.53
CA VAL A 349 -3.44 9.43 5.87
C VAL A 349 -2.92 8.33 6.79
N ALA A 350 -2.52 7.22 6.20
CA ALA A 350 -1.98 6.09 6.94
C ALA A 350 -0.72 6.49 7.72
N ARG A 351 -0.62 6.03 8.97
CA ARG A 351 0.53 6.28 9.86
C ARG A 351 1.64 5.30 9.56
N ASN A 352 2.63 5.76 8.84
CA ASN A 352 3.86 5.03 8.60
C ASN A 352 4.98 6.04 8.37
N ARG A 353 6.09 5.86 9.04
CA ARG A 353 7.23 6.79 9.00
C ARG A 353 7.68 7.15 7.58
N ARG A 354 7.65 6.19 6.65
CA ARG A 354 8.10 6.38 5.27
C ARG A 354 6.99 6.91 4.36
N LEU A 355 5.73 6.53 4.62
CA LEU A 355 4.61 6.85 3.74
C LEU A 355 3.92 8.15 4.14
N THR A 356 3.74 8.41 5.44
CA THR A 356 2.94 9.55 5.93
C THR A 356 3.38 10.90 5.34
N PRO A 357 4.69 11.25 5.29
CA PRO A 357 5.08 12.54 4.72
C PRO A 357 4.68 12.70 3.25
N MET A 358 4.86 11.65 2.47
CA MET A 358 4.48 11.63 1.06
C MET A 358 2.96 11.73 0.90
N LEU A 359 2.20 10.94 1.65
CA LEU A 359 0.73 10.93 1.59
C LEU A 359 0.15 12.29 2.00
N ALA A 360 0.67 12.91 3.05
CA ALA A 360 0.27 14.26 3.46
C ALA A 360 0.58 15.30 2.37
N SER A 361 1.78 15.23 1.76
CA SER A 361 2.14 16.11 0.64
C SER A 361 1.19 15.95 -0.55
N MET A 362 0.80 14.72 -0.87
CA MET A 362 -0.15 14.44 -1.94
C MET A 362 -1.53 15.02 -1.68
N VAL A 363 -2.02 14.90 -0.44
CA VAL A 363 -3.31 15.50 -0.03
C VAL A 363 -3.28 17.01 -0.18
N VAL A 364 -2.21 17.67 0.31
CA VAL A 364 -2.05 19.13 0.21
C VAL A 364 -1.92 19.56 -1.25
N ALA A 365 -1.09 18.89 -2.04
CA ALA A 365 -0.90 19.20 -3.46
C ALA A 365 -2.20 19.05 -4.26
N ASN A 366 -2.97 17.99 -4.00
CA ASN A 366 -4.25 17.79 -4.66
C ASN A 366 -5.30 18.84 -4.26
N ALA A 367 -5.36 19.20 -2.98
CA ALA A 367 -6.27 20.26 -2.51
C ALA A 367 -5.98 21.60 -3.22
N VAL A 368 -4.69 21.91 -3.42
CA VAL A 368 -4.28 23.09 -4.18
C VAL A 368 -4.62 22.94 -5.66
N ALA A 369 -4.31 21.81 -6.29
CA ALA A 369 -4.61 21.56 -7.70
C ALA A 369 -6.12 21.63 -8.02
N ASP A 370 -6.97 21.24 -7.07
CA ASP A 370 -8.43 21.34 -7.21
C ASP A 370 -8.94 22.80 -7.08
N ALA A 371 -8.20 23.67 -6.40
CA ALA A 371 -8.55 25.06 -6.17
C ALA A 371 -7.79 26.03 -7.09
N GLU A 372 -6.74 25.58 -7.79
CA GLU A 372 -5.97 26.40 -8.72
C GLU A 372 -6.81 26.81 -9.92
N PRO A 373 -6.73 28.08 -10.35
CA PRO A 373 -7.18 28.48 -11.66
C PRO A 373 -6.25 27.91 -12.75
N ASP A 374 -6.52 28.27 -14.00
CA ASP A 374 -5.64 27.93 -15.12
C ASP A 374 -4.20 28.36 -14.87
N VAL A 375 -3.26 27.66 -15.50
CA VAL A 375 -1.82 27.88 -15.35
C VAL A 375 -1.45 29.34 -15.63
N THR A 376 -0.94 30.03 -14.62
CA THR A 376 -0.49 31.43 -14.68
C THR A 376 0.54 31.68 -13.59
N ASP A 377 1.18 32.86 -13.62
CA ASP A 377 2.14 33.24 -12.59
C ASP A 377 1.43 33.45 -11.26
N MET A 378 1.81 32.67 -10.27
CA MET A 378 1.18 32.62 -8.95
C MET A 378 2.20 32.63 -7.83
N VAL A 379 1.78 33.17 -6.70
CA VAL A 379 2.43 33.03 -5.40
C VAL A 379 1.48 32.36 -4.45
N ALA A 380 1.93 31.29 -3.78
CA ALA A 380 1.20 30.72 -2.67
C ALA A 380 1.94 30.98 -1.36
N SER A 381 1.22 31.50 -0.37
CA SER A 381 1.65 31.51 1.02
C SER A 381 1.08 30.27 1.69
N VAL A 382 1.93 29.49 2.36
CA VAL A 382 1.58 28.23 3.01
C VAL A 382 1.87 28.37 4.51
N ASP A 383 0.82 28.33 5.32
CA ASP A 383 0.90 28.30 6.77
C ASP A 383 0.53 26.88 7.25
N GLY A 384 1.50 26.15 7.82
CA GLY A 384 1.34 24.80 8.31
C GLY A 384 1.40 24.74 9.84
N LYS A 385 0.61 23.84 10.43
CA LYS A 385 0.67 23.53 11.85
C LYS A 385 0.69 22.02 12.06
N LEU A 386 1.75 21.52 12.68
CA LEU A 386 1.90 20.12 13.04
C LEU A 386 1.63 19.96 14.53
N ALA A 387 0.56 19.25 14.90
CA ALA A 387 0.30 18.87 16.27
C ALA A 387 1.17 17.64 16.63
N LEU A 388 1.99 17.77 17.64
CA LEU A 388 2.95 16.75 18.07
C LEU A 388 2.53 16.15 19.40
N HIS A 389 2.52 14.83 19.49
CA HIS A 389 2.15 14.13 20.73
C HIS A 389 3.12 14.45 21.85
N GLY A 390 2.63 15.02 22.96
CA GLY A 390 3.46 15.36 24.11
C GLY A 390 4.38 16.56 23.95
N HIS A 391 4.35 17.26 22.80
CA HIS A 391 5.19 18.42 22.51
C HIS A 391 4.35 19.64 22.10
N ALA A 392 4.97 20.82 22.13
CA ALA A 392 4.37 22.01 21.54
C ALA A 392 4.18 21.83 20.02
N PRO A 393 3.10 22.37 19.45
CA PRO A 393 2.89 22.30 18.02
C PRO A 393 4.00 23.06 17.28
N LEU A 394 4.40 22.53 16.12
CA LEU A 394 5.33 23.20 15.22
C LEU A 394 4.56 24.00 14.18
N GLU A 395 4.83 25.29 14.09
CA GLU A 395 4.31 26.17 13.05
C GLU A 395 5.34 26.32 11.92
N LEU A 396 4.86 26.18 10.70
CA LEU A 396 5.65 26.24 9.48
C LEU A 396 5.10 27.34 8.58
N LYS A 397 5.97 28.12 8.00
CA LYS A 397 5.60 29.16 7.03
C LYS A 397 6.46 29.01 5.79
N ASP A 398 5.83 29.02 4.63
CA ASP A 398 6.52 28.91 3.37
C ASP A 398 5.87 29.82 2.32
N GLN A 399 6.63 30.20 1.29
CA GLN A 399 6.14 30.94 0.17
C GLN A 399 6.68 30.33 -1.13
N ILE A 400 5.78 30.04 -2.03
CA ILE A 400 6.09 29.35 -3.28
C ILE A 400 5.70 30.26 -4.43
N PHE A 401 6.64 30.50 -5.34
CA PHE A 401 6.36 31.09 -6.65
C PHE A 401 6.41 30.02 -7.73
N SER A 402 5.46 30.05 -8.64
CA SER A 402 5.44 29.16 -9.80
C SER A 402 4.77 29.83 -11.01
N THR A 403 5.28 29.52 -12.19
CA THR A 403 4.75 29.89 -13.49
C THR A 403 3.98 28.73 -14.15
N GLU A 404 4.06 27.53 -13.55
CA GLU A 404 3.52 26.28 -14.11
C GLU A 404 2.50 25.59 -13.18
N GLY A 405 2.02 26.34 -12.17
CA GLY A 405 1.15 25.83 -11.11
C GLY A 405 1.91 25.43 -9.84
N ILE A 406 1.24 25.52 -8.71
CA ILE A 406 1.84 25.35 -7.37
C ILE A 406 1.80 23.92 -6.90
N SER A 407 0.78 23.15 -7.31
CA SER A 407 0.56 21.76 -6.86
C SER A 407 1.76 20.87 -7.10
N GLY A 408 2.40 20.88 -8.26
CA GLY A 408 3.59 20.09 -8.55
C GLY A 408 4.80 20.45 -7.68
N ARG A 409 4.91 21.70 -7.27
CA ARG A 409 5.94 22.15 -6.33
C ARG A 409 5.69 21.61 -4.90
N LEU A 410 4.43 21.49 -4.52
CA LEU A 410 4.03 20.93 -3.23
C LEU A 410 4.33 19.43 -3.14
N LEU A 411 4.13 18.69 -4.22
CA LEU A 411 4.53 17.27 -4.28
C LEU A 411 6.04 17.06 -4.14
N GLY A 412 6.84 17.93 -4.73
CA GLY A 412 8.31 17.92 -4.55
C GLY A 412 8.77 18.22 -3.13
N GLY A 413 7.85 18.55 -2.23
CA GLY A 413 8.06 18.88 -0.83
C GLY A 413 8.47 20.35 -0.62
N THR A 414 7.58 21.12 -0.02
CA THR A 414 7.91 22.41 0.57
C THR A 414 8.81 22.23 1.79
N HIS A 415 9.47 23.27 2.27
CA HIS A 415 10.23 23.21 3.51
C HIS A 415 9.37 22.70 4.67
N GLY A 416 8.06 23.06 4.72
CA GLY A 416 7.13 22.61 5.74
C GLY A 416 6.81 21.12 5.69
N LEU A 417 6.57 20.57 4.50
CA LEU A 417 6.30 19.12 4.35
C LEU A 417 7.58 18.28 4.49
N ARG A 418 8.76 18.85 4.18
CA ARG A 418 10.05 18.24 4.50
C ARG A 418 10.26 18.14 6.00
N ALA A 419 9.87 19.16 6.78
CA ALA A 419 9.94 19.12 8.24
C ALA A 419 9.14 17.96 8.81
N LEU A 420 7.99 17.59 8.22
CA LEU A 420 7.23 16.40 8.61
C LEU A 420 8.08 15.12 8.47
N ALA A 421 8.79 14.97 7.35
CA ALA A 421 9.68 13.82 7.16
C ALA A 421 10.85 13.85 8.16
N GLU A 422 11.48 15.00 8.36
CA GLU A 422 12.59 15.17 9.30
C GLU A 422 12.17 14.85 10.75
N LEU A 423 10.96 15.27 11.16
CA LEU A 423 10.40 14.94 12.47
C LEU A 423 10.17 13.42 12.61
N MET A 424 9.56 12.79 11.61
CA MET A 424 9.27 11.36 11.66
C MET A 424 10.53 10.49 11.53
N PHE A 425 11.61 11.02 10.99
CA PHE A 425 12.92 10.38 10.92
C PHE A 425 13.91 10.88 11.99
N ASN A 426 13.45 11.67 12.96
CA ASN A 426 14.28 12.17 14.05
C ASN A 426 15.03 11.02 14.75
N PRO A 427 16.37 11.04 14.78
CA PRO A 427 17.16 9.96 15.37
C PRO A 427 17.30 10.07 16.90
N PHE A 428 16.89 11.19 17.50
CA PHE A 428 17.09 11.46 18.92
C PHE A 428 15.94 10.91 19.77
N GLU A 429 14.71 11.06 19.29
CA GLU A 429 13.51 10.56 19.96
C GLU A 429 12.40 10.23 18.96
N PRO A 430 11.53 9.26 19.25
CA PRO A 430 10.34 8.99 18.43
C PRO A 430 9.38 10.18 18.50
N VAL A 431 9.09 10.81 17.36
CA VAL A 431 8.09 11.88 17.26
C VAL A 431 6.84 11.34 16.61
N VAL A 432 5.71 11.49 17.28
CA VAL A 432 4.38 11.16 16.74
C VAL A 432 3.68 12.45 16.36
N VAL A 433 3.30 12.56 15.09
CA VAL A 433 2.50 13.67 14.59
C VAL A 433 1.02 13.28 14.69
N ASP A 434 0.27 13.99 15.51
CA ASP A 434 -1.15 13.69 15.75
C ASP A 434 -2.03 14.20 14.61
N ARG A 435 -1.72 15.39 14.07
CA ARG A 435 -2.51 16.07 13.02
C ARG A 435 -1.66 17.06 12.23
N VAL A 436 -2.04 17.29 10.99
CA VAL A 436 -1.50 18.32 10.10
C VAL A 436 -2.61 19.25 9.66
N ASP A 437 -2.48 20.54 9.94
CA ASP A 437 -3.37 21.59 9.43
C ASP A 437 -2.57 22.48 8.48
N VAL A 438 -3.11 22.78 7.29
CA VAL A 438 -2.44 23.60 6.28
C VAL A 438 -3.41 24.63 5.70
N ASP A 439 -3.01 25.89 5.76
CA ASP A 439 -3.70 27.01 5.10
C ASP A 439 -2.86 27.48 3.92
N VAL A 440 -3.43 27.45 2.73
CA VAL A 440 -2.79 27.92 1.50
C VAL A 440 -3.57 29.12 0.96
N ARG A 441 -2.86 30.20 0.69
CA ARG A 441 -3.43 31.39 0.05
C ARG A 441 -2.71 31.63 -1.27
N ILE A 442 -3.47 31.64 -2.37
CA ILE A 442 -2.96 31.79 -3.73
C ILE A 442 -3.26 33.22 -4.20
N GLU A 443 -2.24 33.90 -4.73
CA GLU A 443 -2.33 35.22 -5.32
C GLU A 443 -1.78 35.17 -6.75
N LEU A 444 -2.46 35.84 -7.68
CA LEU A 444 -1.96 36.05 -9.06
C LEU A 444 -0.92 37.16 -9.07
N LYS A 445 0.09 37.02 -9.92
CA LYS A 445 1.13 38.03 -10.14
C LYS A 445 0.96 38.74 -11.49
#